data_d5a78e986a03a1067b569bd521a6cfd6
#
_entry.id   d5a78e986a03a1067b569bd521a6cfd6
#
_cell.length_a   1.000
_cell.length_b   1.000
_cell.length_c   1.000
_cell.angle_alpha   90.00
_cell.angle_beta   90.00
_cell.angle_gamma   90.00
#
_symmetry.space_group_name_H-M   'P 1'
#
loop_
_entity.id
_entity.type
_entity.pdbx_description
1 polymer ?
#
loop_
_entity_poly.entity_id
_entity_poly.type
_entity_poly.pdbx_seq_one_letter_code
_entity_poly.pdbx_strand_id
1 'polypeptide(L)'
;MNEVALSFYRKINKGKLAIIDIGSNSIRLVIYPQNGKYPFPLFNERINCKLGEGLSLSKNISSQSISKALSAIKRFAYIIKTMSVKHQLIIATAAVRKAKNAKEFLRPAEKLLNHNIKILSAKEEADYASLGVLSNIKVDKGLIADLGGGSLELILIQDGKKLKSTSIDIGHLSQITSEEIRKEINKVEWLNKSKGLTLYGTGGSFRALGSAYIKNYNYPLS
;
A
#
# COMPACT_ATOMS: atom_id res chain seq x y z
N MET A 1 -8.39 15.50 9.41
CA MET A 1 -8.57 14.05 9.56
C MET A 1 -10.00 13.74 9.17
N ASN A 2 -10.22 12.84 8.18
CA ASN A 2 -11.55 12.59 7.62
C ASN A 2 -12.41 11.85 8.67
N GLU A 3 -13.74 12.15 8.74
CA GLU A 3 -14.66 11.57 9.73
C GLU A 3 -14.66 10.04 9.78
N VAL A 4 -14.38 9.38 8.63
CA VAL A 4 -14.27 7.92 8.57
C VAL A 4 -13.06 7.41 9.36
N ALA A 5 -11.90 8.06 9.25
CA ALA A 5 -10.71 7.71 10.02
C ALA A 5 -10.91 8.05 11.52
N LEU A 6 -11.59 9.15 11.83
CA LEU A 6 -11.95 9.55 13.20
C LEU A 6 -12.99 8.62 13.81
N SER A 7 -13.99 8.18 13.05
CA SER A 7 -15.01 7.24 13.54
C SER A 7 -14.41 5.88 13.82
N PHE A 8 -13.48 5.42 12.96
CA PHE A 8 -12.73 4.19 13.19
C PHE A 8 -11.86 4.32 14.44
N TYR A 9 -11.16 5.46 14.62
CA TYR A 9 -10.30 5.74 15.78
C TYR A 9 -11.11 5.84 17.10
N ARG A 10 -12.31 6.43 17.08
CA ARG A 10 -13.19 6.54 18.26
C ARG A 10 -13.82 5.21 18.68
N LYS A 11 -14.04 4.28 17.74
CA LYS A 11 -14.62 2.96 18.03
C LYS A 11 -13.63 1.98 18.69
N ILE A 12 -12.33 2.30 18.65
CA ILE A 12 -11.24 1.42 19.09
C ILE A 12 -10.72 1.83 20.49
N ASN A 13 -11.56 2.02 21.48
CA ASN A 13 -11.12 2.61 22.74
C ASN A 13 -10.42 1.67 23.75
N LYS A 14 -10.21 0.37 23.47
CA LYS A 14 -9.40 -0.53 24.33
C LYS A 14 -8.85 -1.74 23.57
N GLY A 15 -7.52 -1.88 23.44
CA GLY A 15 -6.86 -3.07 22.90
C GLY A 15 -5.74 -2.78 21.90
N LYS A 16 -5.39 -3.73 21.05
CA LYS A 16 -4.41 -3.62 19.97
C LYS A 16 -5.11 -3.69 18.62
N LEU A 17 -4.59 -2.99 17.61
CA LEU A 17 -5.04 -3.04 16.22
C LEU A 17 -3.97 -3.69 15.36
N ALA A 18 -4.31 -4.77 14.66
CA ALA A 18 -3.49 -5.32 13.59
C ALA A 18 -3.94 -4.78 12.24
N ILE A 19 -3.00 -4.35 11.43
CA ILE A 19 -3.21 -3.99 10.03
C ILE A 19 -2.41 -4.96 9.18
N ILE A 20 -3.07 -5.72 8.30
CA ILE A 20 -2.42 -6.54 7.29
C ILE A 20 -2.64 -5.87 5.94
N ASP A 21 -1.53 -5.51 5.28
CA ASP A 21 -1.51 -4.97 3.92
C ASP A 21 -1.00 -6.05 2.96
N ILE A 22 -1.87 -6.51 2.05
CA ILE A 22 -1.58 -7.53 1.04
C ILE A 22 -1.32 -6.84 -0.29
N GLY A 23 -0.05 -6.49 -0.50
CA GLY A 23 0.42 -5.83 -1.71
C GLY A 23 0.86 -6.80 -2.81
N SER A 24 1.20 -6.25 -3.97
CA SER A 24 1.67 -7.05 -5.12
C SER A 24 3.04 -7.68 -4.89
N ASN A 25 3.93 -7.06 -4.15
CA ASN A 25 5.27 -7.59 -3.88
C ASN A 25 5.37 -8.30 -2.52
N SER A 26 4.73 -7.77 -1.50
CA SER A 26 4.87 -8.23 -0.12
C SER A 26 3.56 -8.13 0.65
N ILE A 27 3.47 -8.94 1.70
CA ILE A 27 2.43 -8.84 2.72
C ILE A 27 3.09 -8.29 3.98
N ARG A 28 2.45 -7.32 4.61
CA ARG A 28 2.96 -6.64 5.81
C ARG A 28 1.95 -6.73 6.94
N LEU A 29 2.40 -7.10 8.13
CA LEU A 29 1.64 -6.98 9.37
C LEU A 29 2.24 -5.86 10.21
N VAL A 30 1.39 -4.95 10.66
CA VAL A 30 1.74 -3.94 11.66
C VAL A 30 0.72 -4.01 12.80
N ILE A 31 1.20 -4.06 14.05
CA ILE A 31 0.35 -4.05 15.23
C ILE A 31 0.60 -2.78 16.02
N TYR A 32 -0.44 -2.02 16.26
CA TYR A 32 -0.41 -0.77 17.02
C TYR A 32 -1.07 -0.93 18.39
N PRO A 33 -0.55 -0.20 19.41
CA PRO A 33 -1.30 -0.02 20.66
C PRO A 33 -2.46 0.95 20.42
N GLN A 34 -3.53 0.81 21.19
CA GLN A 34 -4.69 1.70 21.07
C GLN A 34 -4.58 3.02 21.83
N ASN A 35 -3.60 3.14 22.72
CA ASN A 35 -3.49 4.29 23.62
C ASN A 35 -2.31 5.19 23.23
N GLY A 36 -2.41 5.92 22.11
CA GLY A 36 -1.34 6.83 21.74
C GLY A 36 -1.76 7.90 20.75
N LYS A 37 -1.37 9.14 21.02
CA LYS A 37 -1.55 10.27 20.10
C LYS A 37 -0.76 10.09 18.80
N TYR A 38 0.30 9.25 18.88
CA TYR A 38 1.14 8.84 17.75
C TYR A 38 1.33 7.31 17.81
N PRO A 39 0.88 6.57 16.81
CA PRO A 39 0.96 5.12 16.82
C PRO A 39 2.37 4.63 16.51
N PHE A 40 3.18 4.37 17.55
CA PHE A 40 4.40 3.58 17.38
C PHE A 40 4.01 2.10 17.25
N PRO A 41 4.48 1.38 16.23
CA PRO A 41 4.15 -0.02 16.07
C PRO A 41 4.78 -0.87 17.17
N LEU A 42 3.99 -1.73 17.81
CA LEU A 42 4.46 -2.77 18.72
C LEU A 42 5.11 -3.93 17.97
N PHE A 43 4.66 -4.15 16.74
CA PHE A 43 5.16 -5.19 15.84
C PHE A 43 5.05 -4.73 14.40
N ASN A 44 6.06 -5.07 13.58
CA ASN A 44 6.10 -4.72 12.17
C ASN A 44 6.94 -5.76 11.42
N GLU A 45 6.30 -6.56 10.60
CA GLU A 45 6.97 -7.57 9.77
C GLU A 45 6.46 -7.50 8.33
N ARG A 46 7.38 -7.69 7.40
CA ARG A 46 7.13 -7.69 5.95
C ARG A 46 7.69 -8.97 5.35
N ILE A 47 6.87 -9.69 4.59
CA ILE A 47 7.27 -10.93 3.90
C ILE A 47 7.04 -10.75 2.40
N ASN A 48 8.10 -10.98 1.61
CA ASN A 48 8.02 -10.88 0.15
C ASN A 48 7.36 -12.14 -0.43
N CYS A 49 6.16 -11.99 -0.95
CA CYS A 49 5.36 -13.07 -1.53
C CYS A 49 5.21 -12.99 -3.05
N LYS A 50 5.46 -11.79 -3.63
CA LYS A 50 5.44 -11.52 -5.07
C LYS A 50 4.13 -11.92 -5.77
N LEU A 51 2.98 -11.63 -5.14
CA LEU A 51 1.66 -11.95 -5.71
C LEU A 51 1.43 -11.36 -7.11
N GLY A 52 2.08 -10.23 -7.41
CA GLY A 52 1.98 -9.55 -8.70
C GLY A 52 2.97 -10.04 -9.77
N GLU A 53 3.90 -10.96 -9.44
CA GLU A 53 4.92 -11.42 -10.39
C GLU A 53 4.26 -12.21 -11.53
N GLY A 54 4.52 -11.80 -12.77
CA GLY A 54 3.95 -12.42 -13.97
C GLY A 54 2.45 -12.18 -14.19
N LEU A 55 1.77 -11.46 -13.29
CA LEU A 55 0.33 -11.24 -13.35
C LEU A 55 -0.11 -10.42 -14.58
N SER A 56 0.75 -9.51 -15.06
CA SER A 56 0.47 -8.72 -16.28
C SER A 56 0.23 -9.59 -17.50
N LEU A 57 0.94 -10.70 -17.63
CA LEU A 57 0.86 -11.65 -18.73
C LEU A 57 -0.18 -12.75 -18.45
N SER A 58 -0.03 -13.48 -17.35
CA SER A 58 -0.84 -14.65 -17.03
C SER A 58 -2.26 -14.33 -16.61
N LYS A 59 -2.53 -13.12 -16.10
CA LYS A 59 -3.76 -12.70 -15.41
C LYS A 59 -4.08 -13.54 -14.17
N ASN A 60 -3.15 -14.42 -13.74
CA ASN A 60 -3.30 -15.30 -12.59
C ASN A 60 -2.09 -15.15 -11.66
N ILE A 61 -2.34 -15.25 -10.37
CA ILE A 61 -1.29 -15.36 -9.35
C ILE A 61 -0.72 -16.77 -9.43
N SER A 62 0.62 -16.90 -9.42
CA SER A 62 1.26 -18.22 -9.48
C SER A 62 0.97 -19.04 -8.20
N SER A 63 0.87 -20.36 -8.32
CA SER A 63 0.67 -21.26 -7.18
C SER A 63 1.79 -21.12 -6.14
N GLN A 64 3.02 -20.87 -6.58
CA GLN A 64 4.15 -20.62 -5.69
C GLN A 64 3.95 -19.33 -4.87
N SER A 65 3.50 -18.23 -5.49
CA SER A 65 3.20 -16.98 -4.79
C SER A 65 2.03 -17.14 -3.82
N ILE A 66 0.98 -17.87 -4.20
CA ILE A 66 -0.15 -18.20 -3.33
C ILE A 66 0.34 -18.98 -2.11
N SER A 67 1.14 -20.03 -2.29
CA SER A 67 1.68 -20.85 -1.20
C SER A 67 2.52 -20.02 -0.22
N LYS A 68 3.42 -19.17 -0.73
CA LYS A 68 4.22 -18.24 0.09
C LYS A 68 3.33 -17.26 0.86
N ALA A 69 2.34 -16.70 0.20
CA ALA A 69 1.42 -15.75 0.79
C ALA A 69 0.58 -16.40 1.91
N LEU A 70 0.07 -17.61 1.70
CA LEU A 70 -0.67 -18.35 2.72
C LEU A 70 0.20 -18.72 3.92
N SER A 71 1.47 -19.06 3.70
CA SER A 71 2.44 -19.30 4.77
C SER A 71 2.68 -18.02 5.60
N ALA A 72 2.81 -16.87 4.94
CA ALA A 72 2.91 -15.57 5.61
C ALA A 72 1.65 -15.24 6.42
N ILE A 73 0.48 -15.44 5.85
CA ILE A 73 -0.82 -15.23 6.52
C ILE A 73 -0.97 -16.14 7.74
N LYS A 74 -0.60 -17.43 7.63
CA LYS A 74 -0.62 -18.37 8.76
C LYS A 74 0.26 -17.89 9.91
N ARG A 75 1.47 -17.39 9.59
CA ARG A 75 2.38 -16.80 10.59
C ARG A 75 1.76 -15.56 11.23
N PHE A 76 1.18 -14.67 10.45
CA PHE A 76 0.55 -13.45 10.95
C PHE A 76 -0.68 -13.74 11.83
N ALA A 77 -1.50 -14.71 11.45
CA ALA A 77 -2.63 -15.18 12.28
C ALA A 77 -2.15 -15.68 13.65
N TYR A 78 -1.05 -16.42 13.69
CA TYR A 78 -0.43 -16.86 14.94
C TYR A 78 0.05 -15.69 15.82
N ILE A 79 0.74 -14.71 15.22
CA ILE A 79 1.23 -13.51 15.93
C ILE A 79 0.07 -12.70 16.48
N ILE A 80 -0.98 -12.46 15.69
CA ILE A 80 -2.20 -11.75 16.08
C ILE A 80 -2.84 -12.42 17.30
N LYS A 81 -2.96 -13.74 17.27
CA LYS A 81 -3.49 -14.53 18.39
C LYS A 81 -2.60 -14.44 19.64
N THR A 82 -1.29 -14.65 19.50
CA THR A 82 -0.32 -14.62 20.61
C THR A 82 -0.26 -13.24 21.26
N MET A 83 -0.35 -12.17 20.47
CA MET A 83 -0.36 -10.80 20.98
C MET A 83 -1.74 -10.34 21.49
N SER A 84 -2.75 -11.21 21.50
CA SER A 84 -4.12 -10.90 21.95
C SER A 84 -4.70 -9.67 21.28
N VAL A 85 -4.55 -9.56 19.95
CA VAL A 85 -5.07 -8.45 19.17
C VAL A 85 -6.58 -8.60 19.00
N LYS A 86 -7.35 -7.56 19.36
CA LYS A 86 -8.82 -7.57 19.31
C LYS A 86 -9.39 -7.03 18.00
N HIS A 87 -8.68 -6.12 17.36
CA HIS A 87 -9.16 -5.45 16.14
C HIS A 87 -8.22 -5.71 14.98
N GLN A 88 -8.79 -6.04 13.84
CA GLN A 88 -8.04 -6.33 12.63
C GLN A 88 -8.58 -5.50 11.47
N LEU A 89 -7.70 -4.93 10.66
CA LEU A 89 -7.97 -4.37 9.35
C LEU A 89 -7.10 -5.09 8.34
N ILE A 90 -7.72 -5.84 7.45
CA ILE A 90 -7.01 -6.63 6.45
C ILE A 90 -7.41 -6.12 5.08
N ILE A 91 -6.44 -5.61 4.35
CA ILE A 91 -6.64 -5.02 3.02
C ILE A 91 -5.79 -5.74 1.98
N ALA A 92 -6.31 -5.81 0.77
CA ALA A 92 -5.59 -6.31 -0.40
C ALA A 92 -5.70 -5.30 -1.54
N THR A 93 -4.66 -5.19 -2.35
CA THR A 93 -4.54 -4.16 -3.38
C THR A 93 -4.40 -4.74 -4.80
N ALA A 94 -3.68 -4.09 -5.68
CA ALA A 94 -3.65 -4.30 -7.11
C ALA A 94 -3.52 -5.78 -7.57
N ALA A 95 -2.63 -6.58 -6.98
CA ALA A 95 -2.44 -7.96 -7.42
C ALA A 95 -3.69 -8.82 -7.21
N VAL A 96 -4.28 -8.75 -6.02
CA VAL A 96 -5.51 -9.51 -5.69
C VAL A 96 -6.71 -8.97 -6.47
N ARG A 97 -6.80 -7.63 -6.62
CA ARG A 97 -7.87 -6.97 -7.38
C ARG A 97 -7.91 -7.40 -8.85
N LYS A 98 -6.74 -7.60 -9.48
CA LYS A 98 -6.60 -7.89 -10.90
C LYS A 98 -6.60 -9.38 -11.26
N ALA A 99 -6.29 -10.25 -10.32
CA ALA A 99 -6.12 -11.67 -10.58
C ALA A 99 -7.45 -12.38 -10.85
N LYS A 100 -7.50 -13.15 -11.94
CA LYS A 100 -8.68 -14.00 -12.25
C LYS A 100 -8.87 -15.11 -11.21
N ASN A 101 -7.78 -15.64 -10.68
CA ASN A 101 -7.77 -16.69 -9.65
C ASN A 101 -7.66 -16.18 -8.21
N ALA A 102 -7.97 -14.90 -7.94
CA ALA A 102 -7.86 -14.29 -6.61
C ALA A 102 -8.52 -15.13 -5.51
N LYS A 103 -9.62 -15.83 -5.81
CA LYS A 103 -10.35 -16.66 -4.84
C LYS A 103 -9.54 -17.84 -4.32
N GLU A 104 -8.57 -18.35 -5.08
CA GLU A 104 -7.66 -19.43 -4.64
C GLU A 104 -6.77 -18.98 -3.48
N PHE A 105 -6.45 -17.70 -3.41
CA PHE A 105 -5.72 -17.10 -2.29
C PHE A 105 -6.67 -16.59 -1.19
N LEU A 106 -7.72 -15.85 -1.55
CA LEU A 106 -8.58 -15.15 -0.59
C LEU A 106 -9.29 -16.10 0.37
N ARG A 107 -9.95 -17.16 -0.16
CA ARG A 107 -10.72 -18.10 0.69
C ARG A 107 -9.87 -18.78 1.77
N PRO A 108 -8.71 -19.38 1.45
CA PRO A 108 -7.83 -19.94 2.49
C PRO A 108 -7.28 -18.88 3.44
N ALA A 109 -6.92 -17.68 2.95
CA ALA A 109 -6.39 -16.61 3.76
C ALA A 109 -7.41 -16.10 4.79
N GLU A 110 -8.65 -15.86 4.38
CA GLU A 110 -9.76 -15.46 5.26
C GLU A 110 -10.06 -16.53 6.32
N LYS A 111 -10.01 -17.81 5.93
CA LYS A 111 -10.16 -18.93 6.89
C LYS A 111 -9.04 -18.94 7.93
N LEU A 112 -7.78 -18.72 7.53
CA LEU A 112 -6.63 -18.67 8.44
C LEU A 112 -6.71 -17.50 9.42
N LEU A 113 -7.17 -16.34 8.95
CA LEU A 113 -7.28 -15.11 9.74
C LEU A 113 -8.57 -15.06 10.58
N ASN A 114 -9.54 -15.93 10.27
CA ASN A 114 -10.92 -15.83 10.78
C ASN A 114 -11.49 -14.41 10.62
N HIS A 115 -11.20 -13.77 9.47
CA HIS A 115 -11.58 -12.39 9.18
C HIS A 115 -11.63 -12.15 7.67
N ASN A 116 -12.57 -11.30 7.22
CA ASN A 116 -12.69 -10.93 5.82
C ASN A 116 -11.54 -10.02 5.36
N ILE A 117 -11.13 -10.20 4.10
CA ILE A 117 -10.13 -9.37 3.43
C ILE A 117 -10.84 -8.36 2.54
N LYS A 118 -10.66 -7.07 2.84
CA LYS A 118 -11.20 -5.98 2.01
C LYS A 118 -10.28 -5.74 0.81
N ILE A 119 -10.79 -5.95 -0.40
CA ILE A 119 -10.07 -5.57 -1.62
C ILE A 119 -10.31 -4.08 -1.87
N LEU A 120 -9.25 -3.28 -1.85
CA LEU A 120 -9.35 -1.86 -2.12
C LEU A 120 -9.55 -1.59 -3.62
N SER A 121 -10.45 -0.69 -3.94
CA SER A 121 -10.47 -0.05 -5.26
C SER A 121 -9.22 0.83 -5.45
N ALA A 122 -8.87 1.13 -6.70
CA ALA A 122 -7.76 2.03 -7.01
C ALA A 122 -7.93 3.42 -6.37
N LYS A 123 -9.19 3.89 -6.27
CA LYS A 123 -9.52 5.16 -5.61
C LYS A 123 -9.25 5.10 -4.10
N GLU A 124 -9.68 4.02 -3.43
CA GLU A 124 -9.43 3.84 -1.98
C GLU A 124 -7.93 3.70 -1.69
N GLU A 125 -7.17 3.00 -2.56
CA GLU A 125 -5.72 2.87 -2.45
C GLU A 125 -5.05 4.27 -2.51
N ALA A 126 -5.41 5.11 -3.49
CA ALA A 126 -4.94 6.49 -3.57
C ALA A 126 -5.40 7.35 -2.37
N ASP A 127 -6.61 7.14 -1.84
CA ASP A 127 -7.10 7.83 -0.64
C ASP A 127 -6.24 7.50 0.58
N TYR A 128 -5.95 6.22 0.81
CA TYR A 128 -5.09 5.80 1.93
C TYR A 128 -3.64 6.28 1.75
N ALA A 129 -3.08 6.23 0.54
CA ALA A 129 -1.75 6.77 0.26
C ALA A 129 -1.66 8.26 0.58
N SER A 130 -2.64 9.06 0.13
CA SER A 130 -2.69 10.48 0.42
C SER A 130 -2.81 10.78 1.92
N LEU A 131 -3.67 10.06 2.63
CA LEU A 131 -3.82 10.19 4.08
C LEU A 131 -2.52 9.85 4.82
N GLY A 132 -1.81 8.81 4.38
CA GLY A 132 -0.52 8.41 4.94
C GLY A 132 0.53 9.51 4.83
N VAL A 133 0.61 10.20 3.71
CA VAL A 133 1.53 11.34 3.52
C VAL A 133 1.09 12.54 4.34
N LEU A 134 -0.18 12.96 4.21
CA LEU A 134 -0.71 14.17 4.87
C LEU A 134 -0.76 14.06 6.40
N SER A 135 -0.76 12.85 6.96
CA SER A 135 -0.69 12.64 8.41
C SER A 135 0.73 12.85 8.98
N ASN A 136 1.76 12.76 8.15
CA ASN A 136 3.15 12.86 8.58
C ASN A 136 3.82 14.18 8.20
N ILE A 137 3.41 14.79 7.09
CA ILE A 137 3.97 16.05 6.60
C ILE A 137 2.86 17.02 6.18
N LYS A 138 3.12 18.31 6.37
CA LYS A 138 2.23 19.36 5.88
C LYS A 138 2.51 19.58 4.39
N VAL A 139 1.54 19.24 3.55
CA VAL A 139 1.56 19.49 2.11
C VAL A 139 0.40 20.40 1.77
N ASP A 140 0.68 21.67 1.46
CA ASP A 140 -0.34 22.61 1.01
C ASP A 140 -0.68 22.37 -0.46
N LYS A 141 0.34 22.30 -1.32
CA LYS A 141 0.23 22.03 -2.73
C LYS A 141 1.36 21.11 -3.20
N GLY A 142 1.02 20.05 -3.95
CA GLY A 142 2.02 19.09 -4.41
C GLY A 142 1.44 17.91 -5.14
N LEU A 143 2.31 17.04 -5.64
CA LEU A 143 1.98 15.77 -6.27
C LEU A 143 2.50 14.62 -5.41
N ILE A 144 1.63 13.74 -4.96
CA ILE A 144 2.03 12.49 -4.31
C ILE A 144 2.06 11.40 -5.38
N ALA A 145 3.14 10.60 -5.36
CA ALA A 145 3.28 9.41 -6.18
C ALA A 145 3.56 8.20 -5.28
N ASP A 146 2.69 7.21 -5.28
CA ASP A 146 2.89 5.93 -4.60
C ASP A 146 3.18 4.85 -5.63
N LEU A 147 4.45 4.42 -5.73
CA LEU A 147 4.86 3.37 -6.65
C LEU A 147 4.88 2.03 -5.93
N GLY A 148 3.82 1.28 -6.14
CA GLY A 148 3.66 -0.07 -5.67
C GLY A 148 4.27 -1.13 -6.60
N GLY A 149 4.00 -2.41 -6.30
CA GLY A 149 4.43 -3.52 -7.15
C GLY A 149 3.62 -3.65 -8.44
N GLY A 150 2.34 -3.30 -8.42
CA GLY A 150 1.42 -3.52 -9.54
C GLY A 150 0.72 -2.27 -10.06
N SER A 151 0.90 -1.12 -9.42
CA SER A 151 0.28 0.16 -9.81
C SER A 151 1.12 1.35 -9.35
N LEU A 152 0.84 2.51 -9.95
CA LEU A 152 1.32 3.82 -9.55
C LEU A 152 0.09 4.69 -9.29
N GLU A 153 -0.08 5.13 -8.07
CA GLU A 153 -1.08 6.11 -7.67
C GLU A 153 -0.48 7.51 -7.77
N LEU A 154 -1.10 8.37 -8.57
CA LEU A 154 -0.77 9.81 -8.68
C LEU A 154 -1.88 10.62 -8.03
N ILE A 155 -1.52 11.48 -7.08
CA ILE A 155 -2.49 12.25 -6.29
C ILE A 155 -2.08 13.71 -6.25
N LEU A 156 -2.93 14.59 -6.75
CA LEU A 156 -2.76 16.04 -6.70
C LEU A 156 -3.33 16.57 -5.39
N ILE A 157 -2.51 17.26 -4.62
CA ILE A 157 -2.89 17.96 -3.40
C ILE A 157 -2.99 19.45 -3.69
N GLN A 158 -4.05 20.07 -3.20
CA GLN A 158 -4.26 21.51 -3.19
C GLN A 158 -5.00 21.90 -1.91
N ASP A 159 -4.58 22.99 -1.27
CA ASP A 159 -5.11 23.50 0.00
C ASP A 159 -5.12 22.41 1.09
N GLY A 160 -4.05 21.60 1.14
CA GLY A 160 -3.91 20.49 2.09
C GLY A 160 -4.88 19.33 1.90
N LYS A 161 -5.58 19.26 0.76
CA LYS A 161 -6.59 18.24 0.45
C LYS A 161 -6.33 17.58 -0.89
N LYS A 162 -6.77 16.32 -1.01
CA LYS A 162 -6.75 15.62 -2.29
C LYS A 162 -7.74 16.28 -3.25
N LEU A 163 -7.23 16.81 -4.36
CA LEU A 163 -8.02 17.40 -5.44
C LEU A 163 -8.36 16.37 -6.52
N LYS A 164 -7.36 15.63 -7.00
CA LYS A 164 -7.50 14.61 -8.05
C LYS A 164 -6.62 13.41 -7.73
N SER A 165 -6.99 12.24 -8.22
CA SER A 165 -6.14 11.06 -8.20
C SER A 165 -6.38 10.18 -9.41
N THR A 166 -5.34 9.46 -9.82
CA THR A 166 -5.39 8.46 -10.89
C THR A 166 -4.49 7.31 -10.49
N SER A 167 -4.93 6.08 -10.71
CA SER A 167 -4.10 4.90 -10.61
C SER A 167 -3.78 4.41 -12.01
N ILE A 168 -2.50 4.15 -12.26
CA ILE A 168 -1.99 3.62 -13.52
C ILE A 168 -1.44 2.23 -13.25
N ASP A 169 -1.69 1.29 -14.17
CA ASP A 169 -1.30 -0.11 -14.06
C ASP A 169 0.21 -0.33 -14.37
N ILE A 170 1.06 0.53 -13.82
CA ILE A 170 2.52 0.48 -13.93
C ILE A 170 3.13 0.37 -12.53
N GLY A 171 3.54 -0.82 -12.15
CA GLY A 171 4.27 -1.05 -10.89
C GLY A 171 5.67 -1.57 -11.18
N HIS A 172 6.54 -1.63 -10.18
CA HIS A 172 7.91 -2.11 -10.38
C HIS A 172 8.00 -3.60 -10.75
N LEU A 173 6.91 -4.36 -10.65
CA LEU A 173 6.80 -5.74 -11.12
C LEU A 173 6.20 -5.83 -12.54
N SER A 174 5.80 -4.71 -13.15
CA SER A 174 5.27 -4.67 -14.50
C SER A 174 6.42 -4.84 -15.50
N GLN A 175 6.26 -5.77 -16.43
CA GLN A 175 7.23 -6.00 -17.51
C GLN A 175 6.85 -5.09 -18.69
N ILE A 176 7.14 -3.80 -18.56
CA ILE A 176 6.85 -2.77 -19.57
C ILE A 176 8.08 -1.91 -19.82
N THR A 177 8.19 -1.38 -21.02
CA THR A 177 9.30 -0.51 -21.44
C THR A 177 9.15 0.90 -20.91
N SER A 178 10.23 1.67 -20.90
CA SER A 178 10.20 3.10 -20.54
C SER A 178 9.30 3.91 -21.47
N GLU A 179 9.14 3.51 -22.72
CA GLU A 179 8.26 4.17 -23.69
C GLU A 179 6.78 3.92 -23.34
N GLU A 180 6.42 2.70 -23.01
CA GLU A 180 5.07 2.34 -22.54
C GLU A 180 4.73 3.08 -21.25
N ILE A 181 5.67 3.18 -20.30
CA ILE A 181 5.50 3.96 -19.06
C ILE A 181 5.18 5.41 -19.39
N ARG A 182 5.97 6.05 -20.28
CA ARG A 182 5.73 7.44 -20.71
C ARG A 182 4.36 7.61 -21.34
N LYS A 183 3.96 6.66 -22.19
CA LYS A 183 2.66 6.67 -22.87
C LYS A 183 1.51 6.61 -21.87
N GLU A 184 1.61 5.74 -20.87
CA GLU A 184 0.57 5.62 -19.82
C GLU A 184 0.50 6.87 -18.93
N ILE A 185 1.64 7.43 -18.54
CA ILE A 185 1.69 8.67 -17.76
C ILE A 185 1.09 9.84 -18.54
N ASN A 186 1.38 9.95 -19.84
CA ASN A 186 0.88 11.04 -20.69
C ASN A 186 -0.65 11.01 -20.90
N LYS A 187 -1.31 9.87 -20.68
CA LYS A 187 -2.78 9.79 -20.69
C LYS A 187 -3.43 10.53 -19.51
N VAL A 188 -2.66 10.87 -18.48
CA VAL A 188 -3.17 11.58 -17.30
C VAL A 188 -3.13 13.09 -17.58
N GLU A 189 -4.15 13.60 -18.25
CA GLU A 189 -4.22 14.99 -18.77
C GLU A 189 -3.94 16.06 -17.69
N TRP A 190 -4.42 15.84 -16.46
CA TRP A 190 -4.24 16.82 -15.39
C TRP A 190 -2.80 16.93 -14.87
N LEU A 191 -1.90 15.97 -15.18
CA LEU A 191 -0.49 16.05 -14.81
C LEU A 191 0.21 17.23 -15.49
N ASN A 192 -0.21 17.64 -16.69
CA ASN A 192 0.35 18.80 -17.36
C ASN A 192 0.20 20.10 -16.56
N LYS A 193 -0.87 20.18 -15.74
CA LYS A 193 -1.14 21.31 -14.85
C LYS A 193 -0.37 21.21 -13.51
N SER A 194 0.35 20.11 -13.30
CA SER A 194 1.12 19.85 -12.09
C SER A 194 2.62 20.11 -12.25
N LYS A 195 3.05 20.64 -13.40
CA LYS A 195 4.45 21.00 -13.65
C LYS A 195 4.94 22.02 -12.63
N GLY A 196 6.16 21.81 -12.11
CA GLY A 196 6.78 22.68 -11.10
C GLY A 196 6.29 22.44 -9.67
N LEU A 197 5.35 21.51 -9.42
CA LEU A 197 4.97 21.13 -8.08
C LEU A 197 6.02 20.19 -7.45
N THR A 198 6.15 20.26 -6.12
CA THR A 198 6.95 19.29 -5.36
C THR A 198 6.34 17.91 -5.49
N LEU A 199 7.19 16.91 -5.84
CA LEU A 199 6.82 15.50 -5.87
C LEU A 199 7.14 14.83 -4.55
N TYR A 200 6.15 14.24 -3.92
CA TYR A 200 6.27 13.43 -2.71
C TYR A 200 6.18 11.96 -3.08
N GLY A 201 7.34 11.29 -3.17
CA GLY A 201 7.41 9.86 -3.47
C GLY A 201 7.16 9.00 -2.24
N THR A 202 6.28 8.02 -2.33
CA THR A 202 6.01 7.04 -1.26
C THR A 202 6.12 5.60 -1.79
N GLY A 203 6.13 4.65 -0.87
CA GLY A 203 6.31 3.25 -1.20
C GLY A 203 7.76 2.77 -1.15
N GLY A 204 7.94 1.47 -1.42
CA GLY A 204 9.24 0.80 -1.32
C GLY A 204 10.23 1.25 -2.38
N SER A 205 9.76 1.48 -3.60
CA SER A 205 10.58 1.88 -4.75
C SER A 205 11.17 3.28 -4.57
N PHE A 206 10.38 4.25 -4.13
CA PHE A 206 10.89 5.61 -3.83
C PHE A 206 11.86 5.62 -2.66
N ARG A 207 11.64 4.80 -1.62
CA ARG A 207 12.61 4.67 -0.53
C ARG A 207 13.93 4.08 -1.00
N ALA A 208 13.91 3.07 -1.86
CA ALA A 208 15.13 2.50 -2.42
C ALA A 208 15.89 3.53 -3.26
N LEU A 209 15.17 4.30 -4.10
CA LEU A 209 15.76 5.40 -4.88
C LEU A 209 16.38 6.46 -3.98
N GLY A 210 15.67 6.90 -2.95
CA GLY A 210 16.18 7.88 -1.97
C GLY A 210 17.42 7.37 -1.24
N SER A 211 17.43 6.10 -0.81
CA SER A 211 18.60 5.49 -0.17
C SER A 211 19.80 5.40 -1.12
N ALA A 212 19.58 5.08 -2.39
CA ALA A 212 20.64 5.06 -3.40
C ALA A 212 21.20 6.47 -3.64
N TYR A 213 20.33 7.46 -3.74
CA TYR A 213 20.72 8.87 -3.91
C TYR A 213 21.57 9.36 -2.73
N ILE A 214 21.10 9.16 -1.50
CA ILE A 214 21.82 9.53 -0.28
C ILE A 214 23.22 8.92 -0.25
N LYS A 215 23.31 7.61 -0.56
CA LYS A 215 24.58 6.89 -0.59
C LYS A 215 25.54 7.39 -1.67
N ASN A 216 25.05 7.68 -2.87
CA ASN A 216 25.89 8.09 -4.00
C ASN A 216 26.41 9.53 -3.85
N TYR A 217 25.63 10.40 -3.23
CA TYR A 217 25.98 11.83 -3.09
C TYR A 217 26.42 12.22 -1.69
N ASN A 218 26.63 11.24 -0.78
CA ASN A 218 26.95 11.48 0.63
C ASN A 218 26.04 12.54 1.28
N TYR A 219 24.74 12.50 0.91
CA TYR A 219 23.78 13.48 1.40
C TYR A 219 23.58 13.29 2.90
N PRO A 220 23.75 14.33 3.74
CA PRO A 220 23.55 14.17 5.17
C PRO A 220 22.09 13.80 5.46
N LEU A 221 21.89 12.75 6.25
CA LEU A 221 20.60 12.44 6.85
C LEU A 221 20.35 13.50 7.93
N SER A 222 19.37 14.36 7.71
CA SER A 222 18.90 15.33 8.71
C SER A 222 17.90 14.67 9.67
#